data_f97009b9d158a4686c8e6a53d9cd20e8
#
_entry.id   f97009b9d158a4686c8e6a53d9cd20e8
#
_cell.length_a   1.000
_cell.length_b   1.000
_cell.length_c   1.000
_cell.angle_alpha   90.00
_cell.angle_beta   90.00
_cell.angle_gamma   90.00
#
_symmetry.space_group_name_H-M   'P 1'
#
loop_
_entity.id
_entity.type
_entity.pdbx_description
1 polymer ?
#
loop_
_entity_poly.entity_id
_entity_poly.type
_entity_poly.pdbx_seq_one_letter_code
_entity_poly.pdbx_strand_id
1 'polypeptide(L)'
;MISDDTEHTVFVAQCLAKSGGDSADFQRRLAWCLRFWLLCLPAGIGLATLRAIVKLWIGFPPSRSGVFSAGNGPAMRSAVIGVFFEDDPDRLAAYVRASTRLTHTDPKAETAALAVARTAAFASAGKDPGTVEDIWRGASPTDEQWQRLIDAIFSSLKQDRSVAEFAHSIGLHKGVSGYAYHSVPVALYSWLRHFGNFRAGLEAAINCGGDTDTVGAIAGSLLALNSPLPQDWQENIADYPVSTAYLTELARALEASRKGGGIPTPSFNWLALPFRNLLFLGVVLFHGFRRLIPV
;
A
#
# COMPACT_ATOMS: atom_id res chain seq x y z
N MET A 1 2.68 -14.43 8.54
CA MET A 1 2.75 -13.16 9.30
C MET A 1 2.61 -12.02 8.31
N ILE A 2 1.98 -10.93 8.70
CA ILE A 2 1.82 -9.73 7.86
C ILE A 2 3.06 -8.84 7.94
N SER A 3 3.29 -8.00 6.90
CA SER A 3 4.30 -6.95 6.88
C SER A 3 3.75 -5.62 7.40
N ASP A 4 4.61 -4.59 7.48
CA ASP A 4 4.24 -3.23 7.81
C ASP A 4 3.26 -2.61 6.79
N ASP A 5 3.23 -3.08 5.54
CA ASP A 5 2.24 -2.68 4.54
C ASP A 5 0.81 -2.90 5.03
N THR A 6 0.53 -4.09 5.58
CA THR A 6 -0.78 -4.42 6.13
C THR A 6 -1.07 -3.62 7.41
N GLU A 7 -0.08 -3.46 8.30
CA GLU A 7 -0.24 -2.65 9.52
C GLU A 7 -0.61 -1.20 9.18
N HIS A 8 0.10 -0.59 8.22
CA HIS A 8 -0.20 0.77 7.76
C HIS A 8 -1.58 0.88 7.09
N THR A 9 -1.99 -0.13 6.31
CA THR A 9 -3.34 -0.18 5.72
C THR A 9 -4.42 -0.26 6.80
N VAL A 10 -4.21 -1.04 7.85
CA VAL A 10 -5.10 -1.13 9.03
C VAL A 10 -5.22 0.24 9.72
N PHE A 11 -4.09 0.94 9.94
CA PHE A 11 -4.12 2.26 10.58
C PHE A 11 -4.88 3.28 9.72
N VAL A 12 -4.68 3.25 8.39
CA VAL A 12 -5.43 4.11 7.48
C VAL A 12 -6.93 3.80 7.55
N ALA A 13 -7.32 2.53 7.48
CA ALA A 13 -8.73 2.12 7.59
C ALA A 13 -9.38 2.56 8.91
N GLN A 14 -8.70 2.37 10.04
CA GLN A 14 -9.18 2.84 11.35
C GLN A 14 -9.34 4.37 11.40
N CYS A 15 -8.38 5.11 10.82
CA CYS A 15 -8.42 6.56 10.81
C CYS A 15 -9.52 7.09 9.88
N LEU A 16 -9.76 6.46 8.74
CA LEU A 16 -10.88 6.78 7.85
C LEU A 16 -12.22 6.61 8.56
N ALA A 17 -12.43 5.47 9.21
CA ALA A 17 -13.68 5.19 9.92
C ALA A 17 -13.96 6.16 11.09
N LYS A 18 -12.91 6.79 11.67
CA LYS A 18 -13.01 7.64 12.86
C LYS A 18 -12.93 9.14 12.57
N SER A 19 -12.53 9.56 11.36
CA SER A 19 -12.25 10.97 11.05
C SER A 19 -13.50 11.80 10.71
N GLY A 20 -14.66 11.18 10.60
CA GLY A 20 -15.93 11.91 10.34
C GLY A 20 -15.92 12.75 9.06
N GLY A 21 -15.00 12.48 8.11
CA GLY A 21 -14.89 13.23 6.86
C GLY A 21 -13.91 14.40 6.88
N ASP A 22 -13.20 14.65 7.99
CA ASP A 22 -12.15 15.68 8.10
C ASP A 22 -10.77 15.08 7.80
N SER A 23 -10.13 15.51 6.72
CA SER A 23 -8.79 15.05 6.32
C SER A 23 -7.68 15.48 7.29
N ALA A 24 -7.85 16.59 7.99
CA ALA A 24 -6.89 17.04 9.01
C ALA A 24 -6.99 16.17 10.27
N ASP A 25 -8.20 15.78 10.68
CA ASP A 25 -8.39 14.82 11.78
C ASP A 25 -7.84 13.44 11.41
N PHE A 26 -8.11 12.98 10.18
CA PHE A 26 -7.50 11.75 9.65
C PHE A 26 -5.97 11.77 9.76
N GLN A 27 -5.34 12.86 9.30
CA GLN A 27 -3.89 12.98 9.33
C GLN A 27 -3.34 13.01 10.77
N ARG A 28 -4.03 13.70 11.71
CA ARG A 28 -3.66 13.69 13.13
C ARG A 28 -3.73 12.30 13.76
N ARG A 29 -4.81 11.55 13.50
CA ARG A 29 -5.00 10.18 13.98
C ARG A 29 -3.94 9.25 13.43
N LEU A 30 -3.69 9.29 12.12
CA LEU A 30 -2.66 8.49 11.48
C LEU A 30 -1.26 8.81 12.03
N ALA A 31 -0.97 10.08 12.30
CA ALA A 31 0.28 10.47 12.95
C ALA A 31 0.44 9.85 14.35
N TRP A 32 -0.64 9.72 15.13
CA TRP A 32 -0.61 9.03 16.43
C TRP A 32 -0.42 7.52 16.25
N CYS A 33 -1.11 6.88 15.30
CA CYS A 33 -0.90 5.46 15.00
C CYS A 33 0.58 5.18 14.67
N LEU A 34 1.19 6.00 13.80
CA LEU A 34 2.60 5.83 13.41
C LEU A 34 3.57 6.07 14.58
N ARG A 35 3.29 7.04 15.48
CA ARG A 35 4.11 7.22 16.70
C ARG A 35 4.09 5.96 17.58
N PHE A 36 2.91 5.43 17.89
CA PHE A 36 2.79 4.22 18.72
C PHE A 36 3.37 2.99 18.01
N TRP A 37 3.16 2.88 16.71
CA TRP A 37 3.74 1.82 15.91
C TRP A 37 5.28 1.77 16.00
N LEU A 38 5.95 2.92 15.95
CA LEU A 38 7.41 2.97 16.11
C LEU A 38 7.85 2.44 17.48
N LEU A 39 7.10 2.74 18.55
CA LEU A 39 7.38 2.22 19.90
C LEU A 39 7.20 0.69 19.99
N CYS A 40 6.45 0.11 19.07
CA CYS A 40 6.26 -1.34 18.97
C CYS A 40 7.38 -2.05 18.22
N LEU A 41 8.49 -1.39 17.92
CA LEU A 41 9.71 -1.95 17.30
C LEU A 41 9.42 -2.67 15.96
N PRO A 42 8.82 -2.01 14.96
CA PRO A 42 8.51 -2.64 13.69
C PRO A 42 9.78 -3.11 12.97
N ALA A 43 9.75 -4.33 12.46
CA ALA A 43 10.81 -4.85 11.59
C ALA A 43 10.57 -4.33 10.16
N GLY A 44 11.60 -3.82 9.51
CA GLY A 44 11.53 -3.41 8.10
C GLY A 44 11.06 -1.99 7.84
N ILE A 45 11.06 -1.10 8.85
CA ILE A 45 10.68 0.30 8.67
C ILE A 45 11.55 1.02 7.64
N GLY A 46 10.91 1.63 6.62
CA GLY A 46 11.60 2.46 5.65
C GLY A 46 12.21 3.74 6.26
N LEU A 47 13.42 4.11 5.82
CA LEU A 47 14.16 5.23 6.39
C LEU A 47 13.40 6.56 6.35
N ALA A 48 12.63 6.82 5.29
CA ALA A 48 11.80 8.03 5.17
C ALA A 48 10.70 8.04 6.24
N THR A 49 10.01 6.92 6.43
CA THR A 49 8.98 6.75 7.46
C THR A 49 9.55 6.92 8.85
N LEU A 50 10.71 6.31 9.15
CA LEU A 50 11.41 6.45 10.43
C LEU A 50 11.72 7.92 10.73
N ARG A 51 12.36 8.63 9.78
CA ARG A 51 12.71 10.05 9.92
C ARG A 51 11.48 10.93 10.15
N ALA A 52 10.38 10.66 9.43
CA ALA A 52 9.14 11.39 9.60
C ALA A 52 8.52 11.16 10.99
N ILE A 53 8.52 9.92 11.49
CA ILE A 53 8.00 9.61 12.83
C ILE A 53 8.87 10.25 13.92
N VAL A 54 10.21 10.26 13.76
CA VAL A 54 11.10 10.99 14.68
C VAL A 54 10.75 12.48 14.70
N LYS A 55 10.52 13.11 13.53
CA LYS A 55 10.04 14.51 13.48
C LYS A 55 8.73 14.70 14.23
N LEU A 56 7.77 13.77 14.12
CA LEU A 56 6.53 13.81 14.87
C LEU A 56 6.77 13.75 16.39
N TRP A 57 7.73 12.94 16.87
CA TRP A 57 8.06 12.82 18.29
C TRP A 57 8.74 14.07 18.86
N ILE A 58 9.55 14.76 18.05
CA ILE A 58 10.20 16.03 18.47
C ILE A 58 9.30 17.27 18.23
N GLY A 59 8.01 17.06 17.97
CA GLY A 59 7.00 18.15 17.98
C GLY A 59 6.67 18.76 16.62
N PHE A 60 7.17 18.23 15.51
CA PHE A 60 6.72 18.71 14.21
C PHE A 60 5.23 18.36 13.99
N PRO A 61 4.43 19.29 13.45
CA PRO A 61 3.04 18.99 13.14
C PRO A 61 2.95 17.95 12.00
N PRO A 62 1.88 17.14 11.94
CA PRO A 62 1.68 16.12 10.92
C PRO A 62 1.83 16.62 9.47
N SER A 63 1.43 17.86 9.21
CA SER A 63 1.57 18.50 7.88
C SER A 63 3.01 18.83 7.47
N ARG A 64 3.99 18.77 8.40
CA ARG A 64 5.42 19.10 8.17
C ARG A 64 6.37 17.98 8.61
N SER A 65 5.85 16.82 8.99
CA SER A 65 6.68 15.69 9.43
C SER A 65 7.36 14.95 8.26
N GLY A 66 6.75 14.92 7.09
CA GLY A 66 7.30 14.26 5.92
C GLY A 66 8.72 14.69 5.55
N VAL A 67 9.44 13.81 4.89
CA VAL A 67 10.80 14.04 4.36
C VAL A 67 10.79 13.92 2.84
N PHE A 68 11.72 14.60 2.16
CA PHE A 68 11.82 14.52 0.70
C PHE A 68 12.36 13.13 0.31
N SER A 69 11.45 12.29 -0.13
CA SER A 69 11.71 10.91 -0.54
C SER A 69 10.61 10.44 -1.48
N ALA A 70 11.00 9.75 -2.55
CA ALA A 70 10.11 9.11 -3.51
C ALA A 70 9.90 7.61 -3.21
N GLY A 71 9.87 7.24 -1.93
CA GLY A 71 9.59 5.87 -1.49
C GLY A 71 8.12 5.47 -1.68
N ASN A 72 7.88 4.17 -1.77
CA ASN A 72 6.56 3.56 -2.02
C ASN A 72 5.67 3.44 -0.76
N GLY A 73 6.15 3.77 0.42
CA GLY A 73 5.40 3.68 1.68
C GLY A 73 4.01 4.35 1.67
N PRO A 74 3.78 5.50 1.02
CA PRO A 74 2.43 6.03 0.82
C PRO A 74 1.55 5.17 -0.08
N ALA A 75 2.11 4.60 -1.14
CA ALA A 75 1.36 3.81 -2.13
C ALA A 75 0.81 2.50 -1.53
N MET A 76 1.60 1.82 -0.68
CA MET A 76 1.22 0.54 -0.07
C MET A 76 -0.07 0.62 0.77
N ARG A 77 -0.41 1.80 1.29
CA ARG A 77 -1.57 2.03 2.16
C ARG A 77 -2.68 2.87 1.52
N SER A 78 -2.61 3.16 0.20
CA SER A 78 -3.57 4.07 -0.44
C SER A 78 -4.76 3.38 -1.10
N ALA A 79 -4.71 2.07 -1.39
CA ALA A 79 -5.83 1.36 -2.00
C ALA A 79 -7.13 1.49 -1.17
N VAL A 80 -7.04 1.34 0.15
CA VAL A 80 -8.20 1.48 1.05
C VAL A 80 -8.82 2.89 1.02
N ILE A 81 -8.01 3.93 0.79
CA ILE A 81 -8.52 5.30 0.59
C ILE A 81 -9.33 5.37 -0.70
N GLY A 82 -8.83 4.73 -1.77
CA GLY A 82 -9.52 4.64 -3.05
C GLY A 82 -10.90 3.99 -2.95
N VAL A 83 -10.98 2.84 -2.32
CA VAL A 83 -12.26 2.13 -2.09
C VAL A 83 -13.21 2.95 -1.22
N PHE A 84 -12.70 3.61 -0.19
CA PHE A 84 -13.54 4.39 0.73
C PHE A 84 -14.17 5.62 0.06
N PHE A 85 -13.46 6.26 -0.87
CA PHE A 85 -13.91 7.46 -1.60
C PHE A 85 -14.10 7.19 -3.11
N GLU A 86 -14.59 6.00 -3.49
CA GLU A 86 -14.74 5.63 -4.91
C GLU A 86 -15.61 6.60 -5.70
N ASP A 87 -16.61 7.21 -5.04
CA ASP A 87 -17.55 8.16 -5.64
C ASP A 87 -17.15 9.63 -5.47
N ASP A 88 -16.02 9.93 -4.80
CA ASP A 88 -15.58 11.30 -4.47
C ASP A 88 -14.08 11.49 -4.78
N PRO A 89 -13.72 11.78 -6.03
CA PRO A 89 -12.33 11.91 -6.46
C PRO A 89 -11.56 13.05 -5.79
N ASP A 90 -12.26 14.11 -5.36
CA ASP A 90 -11.62 15.25 -4.70
C ASP A 90 -11.23 14.89 -3.27
N ARG A 91 -12.12 14.23 -2.52
CA ARG A 91 -11.79 13.70 -1.19
C ARG A 91 -10.75 12.60 -1.27
N LEU A 92 -10.84 11.70 -2.24
CA LEU A 92 -9.81 10.70 -2.49
C LEU A 92 -8.42 11.35 -2.59
N ALA A 93 -8.28 12.36 -3.46
CA ALA A 93 -7.02 13.05 -3.66
C ALA A 93 -6.54 13.78 -2.39
N ALA A 94 -7.44 14.43 -1.66
CA ALA A 94 -7.12 15.14 -0.41
C ALA A 94 -6.60 14.17 0.67
N TYR A 95 -7.23 13.01 0.84
CA TYR A 95 -6.83 12.02 1.84
C TYR A 95 -5.54 11.28 1.45
N VAL A 96 -5.34 10.96 0.17
CA VAL A 96 -4.06 10.43 -0.33
C VAL A 96 -2.94 11.41 -0.05
N ARG A 97 -3.14 12.70 -0.33
CA ARG A 97 -2.17 13.75 -0.03
C ARG A 97 -1.88 13.85 1.47
N ALA A 98 -2.91 13.85 2.32
CA ALA A 98 -2.76 13.89 3.76
C ALA A 98 -1.98 12.69 4.30
N SER A 99 -2.28 11.48 3.81
CA SER A 99 -1.54 10.25 4.13
C SER A 99 -0.08 10.33 3.66
N THR A 100 0.15 10.75 2.42
CA THR A 100 1.49 10.81 1.81
C THR A 100 2.39 11.79 2.54
N ARG A 101 1.93 13.03 2.73
CA ARG A 101 2.74 14.12 3.27
C ARG A 101 3.09 13.96 4.74
N LEU A 102 2.43 13.06 5.43
CA LEU A 102 2.80 12.67 6.79
C LEU A 102 4.20 12.04 6.84
N THR A 103 4.61 11.32 5.79
CA THR A 103 5.89 10.60 5.73
C THR A 103 6.79 11.00 4.56
N HIS A 104 6.23 11.34 3.41
CA HIS A 104 6.94 11.62 2.17
C HIS A 104 6.46 12.93 1.55
N THR A 105 7.37 13.77 1.06
CA THR A 105 7.04 15.07 0.43
C THR A 105 7.46 15.16 -1.03
N ASP A 106 8.17 14.16 -1.58
CA ASP A 106 8.47 14.10 -3.00
C ASP A 106 7.17 13.92 -3.79
N PRO A 107 6.93 14.73 -4.85
CA PRO A 107 5.74 14.63 -5.69
C PRO A 107 5.53 13.22 -6.28
N LYS A 108 6.60 12.49 -6.59
CA LYS A 108 6.53 11.14 -7.14
C LYS A 108 5.89 10.13 -6.19
N ALA A 109 6.12 10.28 -4.88
CA ALA A 109 5.45 9.46 -3.89
C ALA A 109 3.94 9.74 -3.84
N GLU A 110 3.52 11.01 -3.99
CA GLU A 110 2.11 11.40 -4.05
C GLU A 110 1.45 10.90 -5.35
N THR A 111 2.11 11.06 -6.50
CA THR A 111 1.64 10.56 -7.80
C THR A 111 1.40 9.05 -7.77
N ALA A 112 2.37 8.28 -7.29
CA ALA A 112 2.28 6.83 -7.19
C ALA A 112 1.15 6.38 -6.24
N ALA A 113 1.03 7.01 -5.07
CA ALA A 113 -0.05 6.74 -4.13
C ALA A 113 -1.43 7.08 -4.70
N LEU A 114 -1.53 8.20 -5.44
CA LEU A 114 -2.76 8.61 -6.11
C LEU A 114 -3.15 7.64 -7.23
N ALA A 115 -2.19 7.14 -8.00
CA ALA A 115 -2.45 6.14 -9.02
C ALA A 115 -3.02 4.85 -8.43
N VAL A 116 -2.43 4.34 -7.32
CA VAL A 116 -2.95 3.15 -6.62
C VAL A 116 -4.36 3.39 -6.08
N ALA A 117 -4.61 4.52 -5.41
CA ALA A 117 -5.93 4.81 -4.86
C ALA A 117 -7.00 4.97 -5.96
N ARG A 118 -6.68 5.66 -7.05
CA ARG A 118 -7.60 5.80 -8.20
C ARG A 118 -7.87 4.48 -8.90
N THR A 119 -6.84 3.61 -9.01
CA THR A 119 -7.04 2.25 -9.55
C THR A 119 -7.95 1.44 -8.64
N ALA A 120 -7.79 1.54 -7.32
CA ALA A 120 -8.65 0.85 -6.37
C ALA A 120 -10.11 1.35 -6.45
N ALA A 121 -10.34 2.66 -6.55
CA ALA A 121 -11.67 3.23 -6.76
C ALA A 121 -12.29 2.77 -8.08
N PHE A 122 -11.48 2.77 -9.15
CA PHE A 122 -11.89 2.32 -10.49
C PHE A 122 -12.30 0.83 -10.49
N ALA A 123 -11.47 -0.01 -9.86
CA ALA A 123 -11.68 -1.45 -9.75
C ALA A 123 -12.89 -1.80 -8.87
N SER A 124 -13.06 -1.10 -7.73
CA SER A 124 -14.20 -1.25 -6.83
C SER A 124 -15.53 -0.91 -7.50
N ALA A 125 -15.53 0.11 -8.38
CA ALA A 125 -16.69 0.48 -9.17
C ALA A 125 -16.99 -0.47 -10.34
N GLY A 126 -16.25 -1.58 -10.49
CA GLY A 126 -16.47 -2.58 -11.54
C GLY A 126 -16.26 -2.09 -12.98
N LYS A 127 -15.41 -1.08 -13.19
CA LYS A 127 -15.15 -0.50 -14.51
C LYS A 127 -14.24 -1.39 -15.35
N ASP A 128 -14.37 -1.28 -16.68
CA ASP A 128 -13.58 -2.03 -17.65
C ASP A 128 -12.09 -1.66 -17.54
N PRO A 129 -11.19 -2.60 -17.21
CA PRO A 129 -9.76 -2.34 -17.08
C PRO A 129 -9.13 -1.79 -18.37
N GLY A 130 -9.70 -2.04 -19.54
CA GLY A 130 -9.24 -1.49 -20.80
C GLY A 130 -9.28 0.05 -20.88
N THR A 131 -10.00 0.71 -19.97
CA THR A 131 -10.15 2.18 -19.93
C THR A 131 -9.35 2.85 -18.82
N VAL A 132 -8.45 2.13 -18.13
CA VAL A 132 -7.74 2.65 -16.97
C VAL A 132 -6.61 3.64 -17.30
N GLU A 133 -6.18 3.72 -18.57
CA GLU A 133 -5.03 4.53 -19.00
C GLU A 133 -5.16 6.00 -18.58
N ASP A 134 -6.33 6.62 -18.84
CA ASP A 134 -6.56 8.02 -18.49
C ASP A 134 -6.50 8.28 -16.98
N ILE A 135 -6.92 7.30 -16.17
CA ILE A 135 -6.83 7.36 -14.70
C ILE A 135 -5.38 7.48 -14.26
N TRP A 136 -4.50 6.67 -14.86
CA TRP A 136 -3.07 6.67 -14.52
C TRP A 136 -2.35 7.90 -15.04
N ARG A 137 -2.60 8.30 -16.30
CA ARG A 137 -2.05 9.54 -16.87
C ARG A 137 -2.46 10.76 -16.06
N GLY A 138 -3.72 10.80 -15.62
CA GLY A 138 -4.28 11.88 -14.81
C GLY A 138 -3.71 11.96 -13.38
N ALA A 139 -2.94 10.97 -12.90
CA ALA A 139 -2.29 11.05 -11.58
C ALA A 139 -1.18 12.13 -11.55
N SER A 140 -0.46 12.33 -12.66
CA SER A 140 0.49 13.42 -12.85
C SER A 140 0.65 13.75 -14.35
N PRO A 141 -0.21 14.61 -14.90
CA PRO A 141 -0.22 14.89 -16.35
C PRO A 141 1.07 15.53 -16.87
N THR A 142 1.79 16.25 -16.03
CA THR A 142 3.00 17.02 -16.38
C THR A 142 4.32 16.32 -16.06
N ASP A 143 4.28 15.19 -15.34
CA ASP A 143 5.49 14.41 -15.04
C ASP A 143 5.83 13.49 -16.20
N GLU A 144 6.81 13.90 -17.02
CA GLU A 144 7.24 13.12 -18.17
C GLU A 144 7.76 11.72 -17.83
N GLN A 145 8.38 11.53 -16.64
CA GLN A 145 8.84 10.21 -16.23
C GLN A 145 7.64 9.29 -15.97
N TRP A 146 6.62 9.81 -15.29
CA TRP A 146 5.37 9.08 -15.07
C TRP A 146 4.69 8.72 -16.38
N GLN A 147 4.54 9.68 -17.31
CA GLN A 147 3.93 9.43 -18.61
C GLN A 147 4.66 8.35 -19.41
N ARG A 148 6.00 8.38 -19.43
CA ARG A 148 6.81 7.32 -20.07
C ARG A 148 6.61 5.94 -19.43
N LEU A 149 6.41 5.85 -18.12
CA LEU A 149 6.11 4.58 -17.45
C LEU A 149 4.73 4.05 -17.88
N ILE A 150 3.74 4.92 -18.03
CA ILE A 150 2.43 4.51 -18.54
C ILE A 150 2.53 4.03 -20.00
N ASP A 151 3.27 4.73 -20.85
CA ASP A 151 3.55 4.27 -22.22
C ASP A 151 4.21 2.89 -22.23
N ALA A 152 5.18 2.65 -21.35
CA ALA A 152 5.85 1.35 -21.23
C ALA A 152 4.89 0.23 -20.79
N ILE A 153 3.95 0.52 -19.87
CA ILE A 153 2.89 -0.42 -19.44
C ILE A 153 2.06 -0.85 -20.66
N PHE A 154 1.46 0.10 -21.37
CA PHE A 154 0.55 -0.23 -22.48
C PHE A 154 1.30 -0.81 -23.70
N SER A 155 2.52 -0.38 -23.97
CA SER A 155 3.39 -1.00 -24.97
C SER A 155 3.71 -2.46 -24.63
N SER A 156 4.02 -2.75 -23.37
CA SER A 156 4.31 -4.12 -22.92
C SER A 156 3.07 -5.01 -22.96
N LEU A 157 1.90 -4.46 -22.63
CA LEU A 157 0.63 -5.17 -22.73
C LEU A 157 0.31 -5.57 -24.18
N LYS A 158 0.50 -4.64 -25.14
CA LYS A 158 0.33 -4.90 -26.58
C LYS A 158 1.29 -5.96 -27.11
N GLN A 159 2.46 -6.08 -26.53
CA GLN A 159 3.50 -7.05 -26.88
C GLN A 159 3.36 -8.38 -26.11
N ASP A 160 2.30 -8.55 -25.34
CA ASP A 160 2.03 -9.73 -24.51
C ASP A 160 3.16 -10.09 -23.53
N ARG A 161 3.93 -9.08 -23.06
CA ARG A 161 5.05 -9.31 -22.15
C ARG A 161 4.58 -9.78 -20.77
N SER A 162 5.35 -10.68 -20.16
CA SER A 162 5.19 -11.04 -18.75
C SER A 162 5.51 -9.85 -17.83
N VAL A 163 5.12 -9.92 -16.55
CA VAL A 163 5.42 -8.87 -15.57
C VAL A 163 6.93 -8.70 -15.37
N ALA A 164 7.69 -9.81 -15.38
CA ALA A 164 9.15 -9.78 -15.30
C ALA A 164 9.80 -9.10 -16.52
N GLU A 165 9.31 -9.39 -17.73
CA GLU A 165 9.81 -8.73 -18.96
C GLU A 165 9.47 -7.24 -18.96
N PHE A 166 8.28 -6.86 -18.48
CA PHE A 166 7.95 -5.44 -18.26
C PHE A 166 8.92 -4.79 -17.26
N ALA A 167 9.14 -5.40 -16.09
CA ALA A 167 10.07 -4.89 -15.10
C ALA A 167 11.48 -4.70 -15.68
N HIS A 168 11.98 -5.67 -16.46
CA HIS A 168 13.25 -5.56 -17.16
C HIS A 168 13.26 -4.41 -18.18
N SER A 169 12.16 -4.20 -18.91
CA SER A 169 12.08 -3.14 -19.95
C SER A 169 12.18 -1.73 -19.38
N ILE A 170 11.84 -1.55 -18.09
CA ILE A 170 12.00 -0.28 -17.36
C ILE A 170 13.28 -0.25 -16.49
N GLY A 171 14.22 -1.17 -16.73
CA GLY A 171 15.54 -1.18 -16.11
C GLY A 171 15.66 -1.94 -14.79
N LEU A 172 14.66 -2.71 -14.37
CA LEU A 172 14.63 -3.41 -13.08
C LEU A 172 15.24 -4.84 -13.16
N HIS A 173 16.46 -4.96 -13.69
CA HIS A 173 17.13 -6.25 -13.88
C HIS A 173 17.57 -6.93 -12.58
N LYS A 174 17.67 -6.19 -11.46
CA LYS A 174 18.12 -6.70 -10.15
C LYS A 174 16.97 -6.82 -9.14
N GLY A 175 15.73 -6.77 -9.60
CA GLY A 175 14.54 -6.71 -8.79
C GLY A 175 13.97 -5.30 -8.63
N VAL A 176 12.77 -5.24 -8.11
CA VAL A 176 12.03 -3.99 -7.87
C VAL A 176 12.55 -3.33 -6.59
N SER A 177 12.80 -2.04 -6.61
CA SER A 177 13.22 -1.31 -5.41
C SER A 177 12.05 -0.61 -4.74
N GLY A 178 12.25 -0.13 -3.50
CA GLY A 178 11.29 0.70 -2.76
C GLY A 178 11.04 2.10 -3.34
N TYR A 179 11.59 2.42 -4.52
CA TYR A 179 11.28 3.65 -5.25
C TYR A 179 9.88 3.56 -5.87
N ALA A 180 9.03 4.53 -5.60
CA ALA A 180 7.61 4.49 -5.97
C ALA A 180 7.36 4.29 -7.47
N TYR A 181 8.22 4.86 -8.33
CA TYR A 181 8.13 4.70 -9.80
C TYR A 181 8.74 3.39 -10.31
N HIS A 182 9.25 2.53 -9.41
CA HIS A 182 9.57 1.13 -9.72
C HIS A 182 8.46 0.19 -9.28
N SER A 183 8.09 0.26 -8.00
CA SER A 183 7.13 -0.67 -7.39
C SER A 183 5.70 -0.49 -7.90
N VAL A 184 5.22 0.76 -8.02
CA VAL A 184 3.83 1.01 -8.42
C VAL A 184 3.56 0.62 -9.87
N PRO A 185 4.37 1.00 -10.89
CA PRO A 185 4.15 0.54 -12.26
C PRO A 185 4.15 -0.98 -12.41
N VAL A 186 5.02 -1.70 -11.67
CA VAL A 186 5.03 -3.18 -11.68
C VAL A 186 3.74 -3.75 -11.10
N ALA A 187 3.26 -3.20 -9.98
CA ALA A 187 2.01 -3.62 -9.37
C ALA A 187 0.78 -3.33 -10.26
N LEU A 188 0.74 -2.14 -10.89
CA LEU A 188 -0.34 -1.75 -11.81
C LEU A 188 -0.33 -2.64 -13.07
N TYR A 189 0.85 -2.91 -13.64
CA TYR A 189 0.97 -3.80 -14.80
C TYR A 189 0.53 -5.22 -14.45
N SER A 190 0.93 -5.73 -13.29
CA SER A 190 0.52 -7.06 -12.83
C SER A 190 -1.00 -7.16 -12.66
N TRP A 191 -1.64 -6.14 -12.05
CA TRP A 191 -3.09 -6.08 -11.92
C TRP A 191 -3.79 -6.08 -13.28
N LEU A 192 -3.33 -5.26 -14.23
CA LEU A 192 -3.93 -5.15 -15.56
C LEU A 192 -3.76 -6.42 -16.37
N ARG A 193 -2.54 -6.99 -16.37
CA ARG A 193 -2.17 -8.20 -17.11
C ARG A 193 -2.91 -9.45 -16.63
N HIS A 194 -3.14 -9.53 -15.32
CA HIS A 194 -3.76 -10.68 -14.66
C HIS A 194 -5.15 -10.35 -14.07
N PHE A 195 -5.85 -9.40 -14.69
CA PHE A 195 -7.19 -9.03 -14.24
C PHE A 195 -8.10 -10.26 -14.12
N GLY A 196 -8.77 -10.41 -12.97
CA GLY A 196 -9.61 -11.58 -12.69
C GLY A 196 -8.86 -12.83 -12.19
N ASN A 197 -7.53 -12.80 -12.06
CA ASN A 197 -6.73 -13.93 -11.57
C ASN A 197 -5.76 -13.50 -10.47
N PHE A 198 -6.24 -13.53 -9.22
CA PHE A 198 -5.48 -13.09 -8.05
C PHE A 198 -4.14 -13.81 -7.91
N ARG A 199 -4.15 -15.17 -7.95
CA ARG A 199 -2.94 -15.97 -7.73
C ARG A 199 -1.86 -15.68 -8.77
N ALA A 200 -2.21 -15.75 -10.04
CA ALA A 200 -1.26 -15.52 -11.12
C ALA A 200 -0.68 -14.09 -11.08
N GLY A 201 -1.52 -13.08 -10.80
CA GLY A 201 -1.07 -11.69 -10.70
C GLY A 201 -0.14 -11.47 -9.51
N LEU A 202 -0.48 -11.98 -8.34
CA LEU A 202 0.35 -11.80 -7.15
C LEU A 202 1.69 -12.53 -7.29
N GLU A 203 1.68 -13.78 -7.77
CA GLU A 203 2.91 -14.55 -8.02
C GLU A 203 3.80 -13.86 -9.06
N ALA A 204 3.23 -13.33 -10.16
CA ALA A 204 3.97 -12.62 -11.19
C ALA A 204 4.64 -11.33 -10.65
N ALA A 205 3.95 -10.59 -9.78
CA ALA A 205 4.48 -9.39 -9.14
C ALA A 205 5.65 -9.71 -8.19
N ILE A 206 5.49 -10.71 -7.32
CA ILE A 206 6.49 -11.14 -6.33
C ILE A 206 7.73 -11.73 -7.02
N ASN A 207 7.55 -12.48 -8.11
CA ASN A 207 8.64 -13.11 -8.86
C ASN A 207 9.56 -12.10 -9.58
N CYS A 208 9.21 -10.80 -9.64
CA CYS A 208 10.12 -9.76 -10.08
C CYS A 208 11.28 -9.53 -9.09
N GLY A 209 11.18 -10.02 -7.85
CA GLY A 209 12.22 -9.89 -6.82
C GLY A 209 12.37 -8.47 -6.26
N GLY A 210 13.30 -8.29 -5.35
CA GLY A 210 13.56 -7.01 -4.70
C GLY A 210 12.59 -6.74 -3.54
N ASP A 211 11.89 -5.62 -3.56
CA ASP A 211 10.89 -5.17 -2.58
C ASP A 211 9.54 -5.90 -2.79
N THR A 212 9.58 -7.21 -2.60
CA THR A 212 8.48 -8.11 -2.98
C THR A 212 7.27 -8.01 -2.06
N ASP A 213 7.45 -7.65 -0.80
CA ASP A 213 6.38 -7.44 0.17
C ASP A 213 5.53 -6.23 -0.19
N THR A 214 6.14 -5.07 -0.44
CA THR A 214 5.39 -3.86 -0.82
C THR A 214 4.76 -3.99 -2.22
N VAL A 215 5.49 -4.53 -3.20
CA VAL A 215 4.91 -4.77 -4.55
C VAL A 215 3.74 -5.74 -4.46
N GLY A 216 3.90 -6.82 -3.68
CA GLY A 216 2.86 -7.80 -3.42
C GLY A 216 1.65 -7.21 -2.68
N ALA A 217 1.87 -6.33 -1.70
CA ALA A 217 0.79 -5.65 -0.98
C ALA A 217 -0.02 -4.72 -1.90
N ILE A 218 0.65 -3.93 -2.76
CA ILE A 218 -0.03 -3.05 -3.72
C ILE A 218 -0.78 -3.87 -4.77
N ALA A 219 -0.11 -4.83 -5.44
CA ALA A 219 -0.74 -5.67 -6.45
C ALA A 219 -1.89 -6.50 -5.88
N GLY A 220 -1.68 -7.13 -4.72
CA GLY A 220 -2.69 -7.93 -4.03
C GLY A 220 -3.92 -7.13 -3.63
N SER A 221 -3.74 -5.90 -3.13
CA SER A 221 -4.87 -5.03 -2.78
C SER A 221 -5.74 -4.67 -4.00
N LEU A 222 -5.14 -4.49 -5.17
CA LEU A 222 -5.86 -4.18 -6.41
C LEU A 222 -6.50 -5.44 -7.03
N LEU A 223 -5.76 -6.55 -7.09
CA LEU A 223 -6.25 -7.83 -7.63
C LEU A 223 -7.45 -8.36 -6.82
N ALA A 224 -7.45 -8.19 -5.50
CA ALA A 224 -8.53 -8.63 -4.63
C ALA A 224 -9.89 -7.96 -4.93
N LEU A 225 -9.90 -6.81 -5.57
CA LEU A 225 -11.13 -6.08 -5.92
C LEU A 225 -11.87 -6.72 -7.12
N ASN A 226 -11.16 -7.47 -7.95
CA ASN A 226 -11.71 -8.01 -9.20
C ASN A 226 -11.50 -9.52 -9.35
N SER A 227 -10.99 -10.19 -8.32
CA SER A 227 -10.65 -11.62 -8.37
C SER A 227 -11.03 -12.32 -7.07
N PRO A 228 -11.52 -13.56 -7.12
CA PRO A 228 -11.70 -14.35 -5.92
C PRO A 228 -10.36 -14.62 -5.24
N LEU A 229 -10.34 -14.46 -3.92
CA LEU A 229 -9.15 -14.78 -3.12
C LEU A 229 -9.00 -16.30 -2.98
N PRO A 230 -7.80 -16.88 -3.15
CA PRO A 230 -7.57 -18.30 -2.93
C PRO A 230 -7.89 -18.68 -1.48
N GLN A 231 -8.79 -19.64 -1.29
CA GLN A 231 -9.25 -20.04 0.03
C GLN A 231 -8.11 -20.61 0.88
N ASP A 232 -7.25 -21.43 0.29
CA ASP A 232 -6.07 -22.00 0.92
C ASP A 232 -5.12 -20.94 1.48
N TRP A 233 -4.99 -19.79 0.81
CA TRP A 233 -4.17 -18.69 1.31
C TRP A 233 -4.84 -17.94 2.46
N GLN A 234 -6.15 -17.71 2.38
CA GLN A 234 -6.88 -17.03 3.46
C GLN A 234 -6.85 -17.83 4.77
N GLU A 235 -7.04 -19.15 4.69
CA GLU A 235 -7.04 -20.05 5.85
C GLU A 235 -5.66 -20.16 6.51
N ASN A 236 -4.58 -19.97 5.75
CA ASN A 236 -3.20 -20.04 6.24
C ASN A 236 -2.64 -18.69 6.75
N ILE A 237 -3.41 -17.60 6.70
CA ILE A 237 -2.99 -16.34 7.32
C ILE A 237 -3.10 -16.48 8.84
N ALA A 238 -1.94 -16.58 9.49
CA ALA A 238 -1.83 -16.59 10.95
C ALA A 238 -1.06 -15.34 11.42
N ASP A 239 -1.78 -14.41 12.01
CA ASP A 239 -1.17 -13.22 12.64
C ASP A 239 -2.02 -12.74 13.82
N TYR A 240 -1.38 -12.03 14.75
CA TYR A 240 -2.01 -11.37 15.88
C TYR A 240 -1.17 -10.14 16.25
N PRO A 241 -1.77 -8.98 16.49
CA PRO A 241 -3.22 -8.71 16.69
C PRO A 241 -4.04 -8.55 15.40
N VAL A 242 -3.41 -8.56 14.21
CA VAL A 242 -4.09 -8.35 12.92
C VAL A 242 -4.45 -9.71 12.31
N SER A 243 -5.48 -10.35 12.87
CA SER A 243 -6.04 -11.59 12.34
C SER A 243 -7.02 -11.33 11.19
N THR A 244 -7.36 -12.37 10.41
CA THR A 244 -8.39 -12.30 9.37
C THR A 244 -9.76 -11.88 9.95
N ALA A 245 -10.11 -12.35 11.14
CA ALA A 245 -11.32 -11.91 11.84
C ALA A 245 -11.30 -10.41 12.14
N TYR A 246 -10.18 -9.91 12.69
CA TYR A 246 -10.00 -8.48 12.95
C TYR A 246 -10.13 -7.64 11.66
N LEU A 247 -9.50 -8.07 10.56
CA LEU A 247 -9.57 -7.39 9.26
C LEU A 247 -11.01 -7.37 8.72
N THR A 248 -11.75 -8.46 8.89
CA THR A 248 -13.16 -8.55 8.47
C THR A 248 -14.06 -7.59 9.28
N GLU A 249 -13.87 -7.51 10.59
CA GLU A 249 -14.61 -6.58 11.45
C GLU A 249 -14.28 -5.12 11.11
N LEU A 250 -12.99 -4.82 10.86
CA LEU A 250 -12.56 -3.48 10.46
C LEU A 250 -13.16 -3.09 9.11
N ALA A 251 -13.19 -4.00 8.13
CA ALA A 251 -13.81 -3.76 6.84
C ALA A 251 -15.30 -3.44 6.95
N ARG A 252 -16.04 -4.20 7.78
CA ARG A 252 -17.47 -3.93 8.06
C ARG A 252 -17.68 -2.55 8.72
N ALA A 253 -16.84 -2.19 9.68
CA ALA A 253 -16.91 -0.88 10.34
C ALA A 253 -16.60 0.26 9.34
N LEU A 254 -15.63 0.05 8.45
CA LEU A 254 -15.26 1.00 7.41
C LEU A 254 -16.40 1.20 6.41
N GLU A 255 -17.01 0.11 5.94
CA GLU A 255 -18.17 0.16 5.05
C GLU A 255 -19.37 0.88 5.69
N ALA A 256 -19.67 0.56 6.95
CA ALA A 256 -20.72 1.25 7.69
C ALA A 256 -20.45 2.75 7.82
N SER A 257 -19.21 3.14 8.14
CA SER A 257 -18.80 4.56 8.23
C SER A 257 -18.97 5.28 6.89
N ARG A 258 -18.61 4.64 5.77
CA ARG A 258 -18.81 5.18 4.42
C ARG A 258 -20.28 5.46 4.13
N LYS A 259 -21.19 4.61 4.58
CA LYS A 259 -22.65 4.73 4.44
C LYS A 259 -23.31 5.66 5.48
N GLY A 260 -22.51 6.36 6.30
CA GLY A 260 -23.03 7.23 7.38
C GLY A 260 -23.54 6.47 8.62
N GLY A 261 -23.24 5.19 8.72
CA GLY A 261 -23.59 4.35 9.87
C GLY A 261 -22.51 4.40 10.95
N GLY A 262 -22.86 3.97 12.18
CA GLY A 262 -22.02 4.03 13.38
C GLY A 262 -21.64 2.67 13.94
N ILE A 263 -21.03 1.76 13.16
CA ILE A 263 -20.45 0.54 13.74
C ILE A 263 -19.10 0.90 14.37
N PRO A 264 -18.89 0.59 15.67
CA PRO A 264 -17.61 0.82 16.32
C PRO A 264 -16.47 0.08 15.60
N THR A 265 -15.35 0.76 15.39
CA THR A 265 -14.13 0.09 14.87
C THR A 265 -13.61 -0.89 15.92
N PRO A 266 -13.15 -2.09 15.54
CA PRO A 266 -12.57 -3.04 16.47
C PRO A 266 -11.36 -2.43 17.19
N SER A 267 -11.19 -2.80 18.46
CA SER A 267 -10.05 -2.34 19.26
C SER A 267 -8.77 -2.99 18.77
N PHE A 268 -7.73 -2.17 18.59
CA PHE A 268 -6.41 -2.66 18.22
C PHE A 268 -5.58 -2.97 19.48
N ASN A 269 -5.07 -4.18 19.60
CA ASN A 269 -4.26 -4.58 20.75
C ASN A 269 -2.80 -4.11 20.58
N TRP A 270 -2.54 -2.86 20.96
CA TRP A 270 -1.21 -2.26 20.90
C TRP A 270 -0.19 -2.98 21.78
N LEU A 271 -0.62 -3.59 22.89
CA LEU A 271 0.29 -4.29 23.82
C LEU A 271 0.84 -5.59 23.24
N ALA A 272 0.11 -6.23 22.34
CA ALA A 272 0.55 -7.45 21.69
C ALA A 272 1.56 -7.21 20.57
N LEU A 273 1.52 -6.02 19.95
CA LEU A 273 2.32 -5.71 18.77
C LEU A 273 3.84 -5.76 19.02
N PRO A 274 4.42 -5.25 20.12
CA PRO A 274 5.85 -5.38 20.39
C PRO A 274 6.32 -6.83 20.46
N PHE A 275 5.55 -7.70 21.13
CA PHE A 275 5.92 -9.13 21.25
C PHE A 275 5.88 -9.82 19.89
N ARG A 276 4.86 -9.54 19.08
CA ARG A 276 4.75 -10.02 17.71
C ARG A 276 5.94 -9.56 16.86
N ASN A 277 6.31 -8.28 16.93
CA ASN A 277 7.40 -7.69 16.16
C ASN A 277 8.76 -8.25 16.58
N LEU A 278 9.00 -8.49 17.87
CA LEU A 278 10.21 -9.16 18.36
C LEU A 278 10.29 -10.61 17.84
N LEU A 279 9.18 -11.35 17.85
CA LEU A 279 9.13 -12.68 17.25
C LEU A 279 9.44 -12.64 15.76
N PHE A 280 8.82 -11.71 15.03
CA PHE A 280 9.07 -11.52 13.60
C PHE A 280 10.52 -11.17 13.30
N LEU A 281 11.11 -10.25 14.07
CA LEU A 281 12.53 -9.91 13.96
C LEU A 281 13.41 -11.14 14.19
N GLY A 282 13.10 -11.95 15.19
CA GLY A 282 13.81 -13.22 15.46
C GLY A 282 13.76 -14.18 14.25
N VAL A 283 12.59 -14.33 13.63
CA VAL A 283 12.42 -15.15 12.41
C VAL A 283 13.24 -14.60 11.25
N VAL A 284 13.20 -13.29 11.02
CA VAL A 284 13.97 -12.62 9.94
C VAL A 284 15.47 -12.81 10.14
N LEU A 285 15.95 -12.58 11.35
CA LEU A 285 17.38 -12.77 11.69
C LEU A 285 17.81 -14.22 11.53
N PHE A 286 17.01 -15.17 12.00
CA PHE A 286 17.30 -16.61 11.84
C PHE A 286 17.43 -17.00 10.36
N HIS A 287 16.49 -16.57 9.50
CA HIS A 287 16.57 -16.82 8.06
C HIS A 287 17.74 -16.11 7.39
N GLY A 288 18.07 -14.90 7.82
CA GLY A 288 19.25 -14.15 7.36
C GLY A 288 20.56 -14.89 7.70
N PHE A 289 20.74 -15.30 8.95
CA PHE A 289 21.93 -16.06 9.38
C PHE A 289 22.04 -17.43 8.67
N ARG A 290 20.92 -18.13 8.47
CA ARG A 290 20.91 -19.39 7.73
C ARG A 290 21.46 -19.27 6.30
N ARG A 291 21.22 -18.12 5.65
CA ARG A 291 21.74 -17.86 4.29
C ARG A 291 23.24 -17.52 4.25
N LEU A 292 23.84 -17.16 5.39
CA LEU A 292 25.27 -16.88 5.51
C LEU A 292 26.09 -18.16 5.79
N ILE A 293 25.44 -19.26 6.14
CA ILE A 293 26.09 -20.56 6.33
C ILE A 293 26.21 -21.22 4.95
N PRO A 294 27.44 -21.38 4.40
CA PRO A 294 27.60 -22.10 3.14
C PRO A 294 27.15 -23.55 3.34
N VAL A 295 26.25 -24.02 2.47
CA VAL A 295 25.83 -25.42 2.39
C VAL A 295 26.81 -26.17 1.50
#